data_45ec4dde1fda26fa4ed39591ccf869d5
#
_entry.id   45ec4dde1fda26fa4ed39591ccf869d5
#
_cell.length_a   1.000
_cell.length_b   1.000
_cell.length_c   1.000
_cell.angle_alpha   90.00
_cell.angle_beta   90.00
_cell.angle_gamma   90.00
#
_symmetry.space_group_name_H-M   'P 1'
#
loop_
_entity.id
_entity.type
_entity.pdbx_description
1 polymer ?
#
loop_
_entity_poly.entity_id
_entity_poly.type
_entity_poly.pdbx_seq_one_letter_code
_entity_poly.pdbx_strand_id
1 'polypeptide(L)'
;MITHWADTSAILHQDLGEAYVAISPLTLSELEHIKTNEKDPDIKYKAREAVRKIISTDQFSVIITDNKKIDKLLRKYTFLSDINDHRILLAAELAAIEQNKDIVFLTSDAAQYTFSLQLPHLMGVYTPSQTQEKSLWCGWGKYYPNAEEMSLLYTDPTMNVLKCKTNEFCKIYEGSELKDILFWTGNEYRPLKYKDLKSNYLNKTITPLNLEQKMAFDLLQNPNIPVKLLSGVPGGGKDFLMFLHAWDLVQRGKKEKIIFIRNLVPFKDAPEIGFLQGSLQEKIAWGLGPIESILGEEGLYMAQQAGQIEAVNLGFIRGCSWDDAILYVSEGQNITGGGYKLLVSRCGKNSELWINGDTYQTDGKKFESNNGLERLVNSLAGNKLFGSVKLLKTERSEVAELASII
;
A
#
# COMPACT_ATOMS: atom_id res chain seq x y z
N MET A 1 13.33 -35.16 9.18
CA MET A 1 12.34 -35.30 10.28
C MET A 1 11.44 -34.08 10.19
N ILE A 2 10.11 -34.28 10.12
CA ILE A 2 9.13 -33.21 9.96
C ILE A 2 8.93 -32.54 11.32
N THR A 3 9.08 -31.22 11.39
CA THR A 3 8.88 -30.44 12.61
C THR A 3 7.71 -29.46 12.47
N HIS A 4 7.44 -28.98 11.26
CA HIS A 4 6.37 -28.05 10.96
C HIS A 4 5.51 -28.57 9.81
N TRP A 5 4.20 -28.37 9.93
CA TRP A 5 3.23 -28.67 8.89
C TRP A 5 2.33 -27.47 8.66
N ALA A 6 2.10 -27.09 7.42
CA ALA A 6 1.25 -25.98 7.08
C ALA A 6 0.00 -26.43 6.33
N ASP A 7 -1.12 -25.82 6.66
CA ASP A 7 -2.34 -25.89 5.87
C ASP A 7 -2.32 -24.87 4.72
N THR A 8 -3.36 -24.84 3.93
CA THR A 8 -3.49 -23.94 2.78
C THR A 8 -3.54 -22.47 3.23
N SER A 9 -4.21 -22.19 4.34
CA SER A 9 -4.38 -20.85 4.88
C SER A 9 -3.06 -20.26 5.38
N ALA A 10 -2.23 -21.08 6.04
CA ALA A 10 -0.90 -20.65 6.49
C ALA A 10 0.01 -20.27 5.31
N ILE A 11 0.00 -21.06 4.23
CA ILE A 11 0.85 -20.82 3.05
C ILE A 11 0.42 -19.53 2.32
N LEU A 12 -0.87 -19.21 2.29
CA LEU A 12 -1.40 -18.03 1.64
C LEU A 12 -1.19 -16.74 2.45
N HIS A 13 -1.14 -16.84 3.77
CA HIS A 13 -1.26 -15.67 4.65
C HIS A 13 -0.10 -15.46 5.62
N GLN A 14 0.79 -16.44 5.82
CA GLN A 14 1.91 -16.32 6.75
C GLN A 14 3.25 -16.16 6.03
N ASP A 15 4.16 -15.42 6.68
CA ASP A 15 5.58 -15.50 6.34
C ASP A 15 6.20 -16.67 7.13
N LEU A 16 6.46 -17.75 6.45
CA LEU A 16 7.02 -18.98 7.03
C LEU A 16 8.54 -18.90 7.26
N GLY A 17 9.16 -17.75 6.96
CA GLY A 17 10.60 -17.55 7.10
C GLY A 17 11.41 -18.58 6.31
N GLU A 18 12.50 -19.08 6.90
CA GLU A 18 13.37 -20.15 6.34
C GLU A 18 13.06 -21.54 6.91
N ALA A 19 11.97 -21.69 7.66
CA ALA A 19 11.62 -22.97 8.26
C ALA A 19 11.28 -24.04 7.21
N TYR A 20 11.77 -25.26 7.41
CA TYR A 20 11.39 -26.41 6.58
C TYR A 20 9.98 -26.86 6.94
N VAL A 21 9.08 -26.87 5.97
CA VAL A 21 7.64 -27.08 6.17
C VAL A 21 7.13 -28.26 5.34
N ALA A 22 6.44 -29.18 6.00
CA ALA A 22 5.69 -30.24 5.33
C ALA A 22 4.30 -29.76 4.92
N ILE A 23 3.81 -30.26 3.81
CA ILE A 23 2.46 -30.03 3.31
C ILE A 23 1.85 -31.35 2.80
N SER A 24 0.53 -31.42 2.74
CA SER A 24 -0.16 -32.54 2.13
C SER A 24 -0.37 -32.35 0.63
N PRO A 25 -0.58 -33.42 -0.16
CA PRO A 25 -1.03 -33.30 -1.55
C PRO A 25 -2.35 -32.54 -1.69
N LEU A 26 -3.23 -32.59 -0.68
CA LEU A 26 -4.49 -31.83 -0.66
C LEU A 26 -4.23 -30.34 -0.57
N THR A 27 -3.31 -29.90 0.25
CA THR A 27 -2.86 -28.50 0.34
C THR A 27 -2.39 -27.99 -1.04
N LEU A 28 -1.59 -28.77 -1.75
CA LEU A 28 -1.14 -28.41 -3.09
C LEU A 28 -2.31 -28.35 -4.09
N SER A 29 -3.25 -29.31 -4.02
CA SER A 29 -4.45 -29.33 -4.87
C SER A 29 -5.34 -28.10 -4.63
N GLU A 30 -5.51 -27.68 -3.38
CA GLU A 30 -6.28 -26.48 -3.05
C GLU A 30 -5.60 -25.22 -3.57
N LEU A 31 -4.28 -25.10 -3.42
CA LEU A 31 -3.54 -23.96 -3.98
C LEU A 31 -3.67 -23.90 -5.51
N GLU A 32 -3.61 -25.04 -6.21
CA GLU A 32 -3.83 -25.11 -7.66
C GLU A 32 -5.27 -24.73 -8.04
N HIS A 33 -6.26 -25.17 -7.26
CA HIS A 33 -7.66 -24.79 -7.46
C HIS A 33 -7.85 -23.28 -7.28
N ILE A 34 -7.32 -22.69 -6.20
CA ILE A 34 -7.37 -21.25 -5.93
C ILE A 34 -6.66 -20.48 -7.04
N LYS A 35 -5.46 -20.91 -7.46
CA LYS A 35 -4.71 -20.31 -8.57
C LYS A 35 -5.53 -20.20 -9.86
N THR A 36 -6.42 -21.15 -10.09
CA THR A 36 -7.19 -21.26 -11.35
C THR A 36 -8.57 -20.61 -11.22
N ASN A 37 -9.33 -20.93 -10.17
CA ASN A 37 -10.77 -20.67 -10.07
C ASN A 37 -11.15 -19.52 -9.14
N GLU A 38 -10.21 -19.03 -8.28
CA GLU A 38 -10.50 -17.94 -7.36
C GLU A 38 -10.89 -16.67 -8.13
N LYS A 39 -11.89 -15.96 -7.63
CA LYS A 39 -12.35 -14.69 -8.22
C LYS A 39 -11.51 -13.50 -7.77
N ASP A 40 -10.97 -13.56 -6.56
CA ASP A 40 -10.10 -12.52 -6.02
C ASP A 40 -8.71 -12.58 -6.68
N PRO A 41 -8.30 -11.54 -7.43
CA PRO A 41 -7.01 -11.53 -8.13
C PRO A 41 -5.80 -11.58 -7.19
N ASP A 42 -5.93 -11.08 -5.96
CA ASP A 42 -4.82 -11.07 -4.99
C ASP A 42 -4.62 -12.43 -4.35
N ILE A 43 -5.69 -13.09 -3.97
CA ILE A 43 -5.64 -14.48 -3.47
C ILE A 43 -5.11 -15.40 -4.59
N LYS A 44 -5.59 -15.20 -5.81
CA LYS A 44 -5.09 -15.91 -7.00
C LYS A 44 -3.60 -15.67 -7.27
N TYR A 45 -3.13 -14.45 -7.09
CA TYR A 45 -1.71 -14.12 -7.21
C TYR A 45 -0.88 -14.78 -6.10
N LYS A 46 -1.33 -14.70 -4.83
CA LYS A 46 -0.67 -15.36 -3.70
C LYS A 46 -0.56 -16.88 -3.89
N ALA A 47 -1.63 -17.51 -4.37
CA ALA A 47 -1.60 -18.94 -4.67
C ALA A 47 -0.59 -19.30 -5.77
N ARG A 48 -0.46 -18.46 -6.82
CA ARG A 48 0.57 -18.64 -7.87
C ARG A 48 1.98 -18.53 -7.32
N GLU A 49 2.24 -17.53 -6.49
CA GLU A 49 3.55 -17.35 -5.85
C GLU A 49 3.86 -18.49 -4.87
N ALA A 50 2.87 -18.93 -4.08
CA ALA A 50 3.00 -20.07 -3.19
C ALA A 50 3.39 -21.37 -3.94
N VAL A 51 2.67 -21.67 -5.03
CA VAL A 51 3.00 -22.85 -5.88
C VAL A 51 4.40 -22.73 -6.49
N ARG A 52 4.80 -21.55 -6.97
CA ARG A 52 6.16 -21.31 -7.46
C ARG A 52 7.22 -21.57 -6.38
N LYS A 53 7.00 -21.03 -5.17
CA LYS A 53 7.89 -21.19 -4.03
C LYS A 53 8.02 -22.66 -3.63
N ILE A 54 6.92 -23.40 -3.61
CA ILE A 54 6.92 -24.84 -3.32
C ILE A 54 7.78 -25.61 -4.34
N ILE A 55 7.74 -25.25 -5.61
CA ILE A 55 8.47 -25.94 -6.68
C ILE A 55 9.93 -25.50 -6.75
N SER A 56 10.25 -24.24 -6.45
CA SER A 56 11.56 -23.63 -6.68
C SER A 56 12.51 -23.65 -5.48
N THR A 57 12.04 -24.07 -4.31
CA THR A 57 12.84 -24.06 -3.07
C THR A 57 12.77 -25.41 -2.37
N ASP A 58 13.83 -25.78 -1.65
CA ASP A 58 13.88 -26.98 -0.81
C ASP A 58 13.17 -26.76 0.57
N GLN A 59 12.51 -25.62 0.74
CA GLN A 59 11.81 -25.26 1.98
C GLN A 59 10.59 -26.14 2.23
N PHE A 60 9.93 -26.62 1.16
CA PHE A 60 8.69 -27.38 1.24
C PHE A 60 8.89 -28.85 0.88
N SER A 61 8.21 -29.72 1.61
CA SER A 61 8.14 -31.16 1.32
C SER A 61 6.70 -31.62 1.24
N VAL A 62 6.32 -32.19 0.12
CA VAL A 62 4.99 -32.80 -0.06
C VAL A 62 5.01 -34.21 0.52
N ILE A 63 4.27 -34.43 1.61
CA ILE A 63 4.22 -35.72 2.31
C ILE A 63 2.94 -36.47 1.91
N ILE A 64 3.15 -37.61 1.29
CA ILE A 64 2.05 -38.52 0.91
C ILE A 64 1.71 -39.39 2.12
N THR A 65 0.48 -39.30 2.60
CA THR A 65 -0.04 -40.11 3.70
C THR A 65 -1.02 -41.17 3.21
N ASP A 66 -1.14 -42.28 3.95
CA ASP A 66 -2.08 -43.37 3.61
C ASP A 66 -3.52 -42.96 3.92
N ASN A 67 -4.33 -42.80 2.87
CA ASN A 67 -5.74 -42.46 3.01
C ASN A 67 -6.55 -43.42 3.89
N LYS A 68 -6.24 -44.71 3.88
CA LYS A 68 -6.93 -45.70 4.74
C LYS A 68 -6.65 -45.43 6.22
N LYS A 69 -5.44 -45.01 6.54
CA LYS A 69 -5.07 -44.60 7.90
C LYS A 69 -5.74 -43.29 8.30
N ILE A 70 -5.82 -42.32 7.37
CA ILE A 70 -6.59 -41.08 7.60
C ILE A 70 -8.07 -41.37 7.85
N ASP A 71 -8.70 -42.24 7.06
CA ASP A 71 -10.10 -42.64 7.24
C ASP A 71 -10.30 -43.32 8.60
N LYS A 72 -9.33 -44.08 9.09
CA LYS A 72 -9.38 -44.69 10.44
C LYS A 72 -9.30 -43.62 11.53
N LEU A 73 -8.45 -42.60 11.38
CA LEU A 73 -8.37 -41.48 12.30
C LEU A 73 -9.63 -40.62 12.27
N LEU A 74 -10.23 -40.43 11.10
CA LEU A 74 -11.48 -39.68 10.95
C LEU A 74 -12.64 -40.39 11.75
N ARG A 75 -12.68 -41.70 11.73
CA ARG A 75 -13.65 -42.47 12.54
C ARG A 75 -13.34 -42.41 14.05
N LYS A 76 -12.07 -42.27 14.41
CA LYS A 76 -11.63 -42.14 15.81
C LYS A 76 -11.99 -40.75 16.38
N TYR A 77 -11.76 -39.73 15.60
CA TYR A 77 -11.99 -38.31 16.00
C TYR A 77 -13.33 -37.80 15.47
N THR A 78 -14.43 -38.23 16.11
CA THR A 78 -15.80 -37.97 15.66
C THR A 78 -16.25 -36.53 15.60
N PHE A 79 -15.43 -35.60 16.12
CA PHE A 79 -15.63 -34.15 16.01
C PHE A 79 -15.13 -33.58 14.68
N LEU A 80 -14.41 -34.37 13.86
CA LEU A 80 -13.98 -33.99 12.53
C LEU A 80 -14.93 -34.52 11.46
N SER A 81 -15.09 -33.78 10.37
CA SER A 81 -15.88 -34.15 9.21
C SER A 81 -14.99 -34.57 8.04
N ASP A 82 -15.53 -35.28 7.07
CA ASP A 82 -14.79 -35.69 5.86
C ASP A 82 -14.72 -34.55 4.83
N ILE A 83 -13.93 -33.56 5.15
CA ILE A 83 -13.58 -32.41 4.29
C ILE A 83 -12.08 -32.26 4.17
N ASN A 84 -11.61 -31.57 3.13
CA ASN A 84 -10.20 -31.42 2.85
C ASN A 84 -9.40 -30.85 4.02
N ASP A 85 -9.90 -29.79 4.64
CA ASP A 85 -9.26 -29.13 5.78
C ASP A 85 -8.97 -30.11 6.92
N HIS A 86 -9.96 -30.93 7.29
CA HIS A 86 -9.79 -31.93 8.33
C HIS A 86 -8.89 -33.11 7.89
N ARG A 87 -8.89 -33.46 6.61
CA ARG A 87 -7.96 -34.44 6.06
C ARG A 87 -6.51 -33.93 6.06
N ILE A 88 -6.29 -32.65 5.81
CA ILE A 88 -4.96 -31.99 5.93
C ILE A 88 -4.48 -32.06 7.38
N LEU A 89 -5.35 -31.74 8.33
CA LEU A 89 -5.07 -31.81 9.76
C LEU A 89 -4.71 -33.23 10.20
N LEU A 90 -5.50 -34.23 9.76
CA LEU A 90 -5.25 -35.63 10.08
C LEU A 90 -4.01 -36.20 9.37
N ALA A 91 -3.60 -35.66 8.24
CA ALA A 91 -2.34 -36.02 7.61
C ALA A 91 -1.14 -35.58 8.47
N ALA A 92 -1.21 -34.39 9.08
CA ALA A 92 -0.20 -33.92 10.02
C ALA A 92 -0.16 -34.78 11.29
N GLU A 93 -1.32 -35.10 11.88
CA GLU A 93 -1.44 -36.00 13.04
C GLU A 93 -0.89 -37.39 12.76
N LEU A 94 -1.21 -37.97 11.58
CA LEU A 94 -0.67 -39.26 11.18
C LEU A 94 0.84 -39.24 11.05
N ALA A 95 1.40 -38.20 10.44
CA ALA A 95 2.83 -38.02 10.32
C ALA A 95 3.53 -37.89 11.69
N ALA A 96 2.88 -37.21 12.65
CA ALA A 96 3.37 -37.08 14.02
C ALA A 96 3.39 -38.46 14.73
N ILE A 97 2.28 -39.22 14.62
CA ILE A 97 2.18 -40.60 15.15
C ILE A 97 3.28 -41.50 14.57
N GLU A 98 3.46 -41.50 13.25
CA GLU A 98 4.46 -42.35 12.56
C GLU A 98 5.91 -42.00 12.90
N GLN A 99 6.17 -40.73 13.21
CA GLN A 99 7.50 -40.29 13.66
C GLN A 99 7.70 -40.39 15.16
N ASN A 100 6.64 -40.72 15.93
CA ASN A 100 6.60 -40.68 17.38
C ASN A 100 7.14 -39.35 17.95
N LYS A 101 6.69 -38.22 17.36
CA LYS A 101 7.12 -36.88 17.72
C LYS A 101 6.05 -35.85 17.38
N ASP A 102 5.83 -34.89 18.25
CA ASP A 102 4.90 -33.81 18.03
C ASP A 102 5.32 -32.91 16.85
N ILE A 103 4.33 -32.45 16.10
CA ILE A 103 4.47 -31.57 14.94
C ILE A 103 3.80 -30.24 15.22
N VAL A 104 4.46 -29.13 14.88
CA VAL A 104 3.88 -27.80 14.90
C VAL A 104 2.97 -27.65 13.67
N PHE A 105 1.65 -27.48 13.92
CA PHE A 105 0.67 -27.28 12.86
C PHE A 105 0.40 -25.77 12.68
N LEU A 106 0.79 -25.23 11.53
CA LEU A 106 0.67 -23.83 11.19
C LEU A 106 -0.62 -23.59 10.42
N THR A 107 -1.46 -22.67 10.91
CA THR A 107 -2.72 -22.31 10.27
C THR A 107 -3.08 -20.85 10.49
N SER A 108 -3.78 -20.27 9.53
CA SER A 108 -4.45 -18.96 9.65
C SER A 108 -5.97 -19.09 9.78
N ASP A 109 -6.48 -20.31 9.85
CA ASP A 109 -7.87 -20.62 10.08
C ASP A 109 -8.12 -20.90 11.56
N ALA A 110 -9.01 -20.13 12.20
CA ALA A 110 -9.34 -20.27 13.61
C ALA A 110 -10.02 -21.63 13.94
N ALA A 111 -10.80 -22.20 13.01
CA ALA A 111 -11.43 -23.49 13.21
C ALA A 111 -10.38 -24.61 13.16
N GLN A 112 -9.48 -24.59 12.18
CA GLN A 112 -8.36 -25.54 12.07
C GLN A 112 -7.45 -25.48 13.31
N TYR A 113 -7.15 -24.27 13.79
CA TYR A 113 -6.40 -24.10 15.03
C TYR A 113 -7.11 -24.77 16.22
N THR A 114 -8.40 -24.49 16.38
CA THR A 114 -9.19 -25.05 17.49
C THR A 114 -9.20 -26.59 17.44
N PHE A 115 -9.34 -27.18 16.25
CA PHE A 115 -9.31 -28.64 16.07
C PHE A 115 -7.91 -29.21 16.29
N SER A 116 -6.85 -28.52 15.89
CA SER A 116 -5.47 -28.98 16.12
C SER A 116 -5.14 -29.16 17.60
N LEU A 117 -5.70 -28.30 18.47
CA LEU A 117 -5.52 -28.41 19.93
C LEU A 117 -6.20 -29.64 20.57
N GLN A 118 -7.11 -30.29 19.84
CA GLN A 118 -7.77 -31.53 20.30
C GLN A 118 -7.04 -32.79 19.84
N LEU A 119 -6.00 -32.67 19.03
CA LEU A 119 -5.21 -33.79 18.55
C LEU A 119 -3.94 -33.93 19.38
N PRO A 120 -3.62 -35.16 19.88
CA PRO A 120 -2.63 -35.34 20.92
C PRO A 120 -1.18 -35.10 20.48
N HIS A 121 -0.88 -35.14 19.18
CA HIS A 121 0.49 -35.01 18.65
C HIS A 121 0.70 -33.75 17.83
N LEU A 122 -0.29 -32.81 17.83
CA LEU A 122 -0.16 -31.52 17.15
C LEU A 122 -0.03 -30.38 18.15
N MET A 123 0.89 -29.51 17.89
CA MET A 123 1.02 -28.21 18.52
C MET A 123 0.49 -27.13 17.55
N GLY A 124 -0.78 -26.78 17.68
CA GLY A 124 -1.39 -25.74 16.85
C GLY A 124 -0.72 -24.39 17.08
N VAL A 125 -0.35 -23.72 16.00
CA VAL A 125 0.10 -22.32 15.99
C VAL A 125 -0.81 -21.55 15.07
N TYR A 126 -1.61 -20.67 15.67
CA TYR A 126 -2.51 -19.78 14.97
C TYR A 126 -1.81 -18.46 14.72
N THR A 127 -1.61 -18.16 13.47
CA THR A 127 -1.32 -16.80 13.07
C THR A 127 -2.55 -16.35 12.29
N PRO A 128 -3.37 -15.45 12.86
CA PRO A 128 -4.54 -14.97 12.13
C PRO A 128 -4.07 -14.57 10.73
N SER A 129 -4.89 -14.91 9.73
CA SER A 129 -4.66 -14.35 8.40
C SER A 129 -4.53 -12.86 8.65
N GLN A 130 -3.29 -12.42 8.71
CA GLN A 130 -3.05 -11.01 8.76
C GLN A 130 -3.52 -10.54 7.38
N THR A 131 -4.75 -10.12 7.26
CA THR A 131 -4.94 -8.67 7.09
C THR A 131 -4.12 -7.99 8.17
N GLN A 132 -2.78 -8.17 8.18
CA GLN A 132 -1.95 -7.08 8.55
C GLN A 132 -2.45 -6.02 7.57
N GLU A 133 -3.10 -5.03 8.11
CA GLU A 133 -2.72 -3.71 7.75
C GLU A 133 -1.19 -3.70 7.86
N LYS A 134 -0.50 -4.20 6.83
CA LYS A 134 0.89 -3.86 6.56
C LYS A 134 0.77 -2.38 6.44
N SER A 135 1.05 -1.70 7.56
CA SER A 135 0.89 -0.25 7.56
C SER A 135 1.74 0.19 6.40
N LEU A 136 1.05 0.57 5.34
CA LEU A 136 1.68 0.93 4.08
C LEU A 136 2.78 1.92 4.42
N TRP A 137 3.98 1.73 3.90
CA TRP A 137 5.07 2.66 4.19
C TRP A 137 4.60 4.09 3.96
N CYS A 138 4.52 4.84 5.04
CA CYS A 138 3.92 6.17 5.03
C CYS A 138 4.92 7.29 4.72
N GLY A 139 6.20 6.93 4.49
CA GLY A 139 7.28 7.87 4.21
C GLY A 139 7.91 8.49 5.45
N TRP A 140 7.44 8.16 6.64
CA TRP A 140 8.02 8.61 7.90
C TRP A 140 7.85 7.56 9.00
N GLY A 141 8.76 7.62 10.00
CA GLY A 141 8.74 6.75 11.18
C GLY A 141 8.96 7.53 12.47
N LYS A 142 8.61 6.89 13.61
CA LYS A 142 8.98 7.33 14.95
C LYS A 142 10.20 6.53 15.40
N TYR A 143 11.22 7.22 15.85
CA TYR A 143 12.50 6.63 16.25
C TYR A 143 12.85 7.06 17.65
N TYR A 144 13.39 6.12 18.41
CA TYR A 144 13.79 6.28 19.81
C TYR A 144 15.28 5.88 19.97
N PRO A 145 16.21 6.67 19.41
CA PRO A 145 17.63 6.35 19.45
C PRO A 145 18.15 6.35 20.89
N ASN A 146 19.09 5.45 21.17
CA ASN A 146 19.85 5.51 22.41
C ASN A 146 20.87 6.67 22.38
N ALA A 147 21.60 6.90 23.48
CA ALA A 147 22.53 8.03 23.59
C ALA A 147 23.67 8.01 22.55
N GLU A 148 24.15 6.82 22.18
CA GLU A 148 25.19 6.63 21.16
C GLU A 148 24.64 6.93 19.75
N GLU A 149 23.49 6.34 19.41
CA GLU A 149 22.80 6.59 18.14
C GLU A 149 22.42 8.08 18.00
N MET A 150 21.93 8.70 19.09
CA MET A 150 21.61 10.13 19.11
C MET A 150 22.86 10.99 18.83
N SER A 151 23.99 10.65 19.43
CA SER A 151 25.25 11.33 19.15
C SER A 151 25.66 11.21 17.68
N LEU A 152 25.60 9.99 17.13
CA LEU A 152 25.97 9.70 15.75
C LEU A 152 25.08 10.43 14.73
N LEU A 153 23.79 10.59 15.00
CA LEU A 153 22.87 11.33 14.12
C LEU A 153 23.35 12.75 13.78
N TYR A 154 24.08 13.39 14.72
CA TYR A 154 24.55 14.77 14.55
C TYR A 154 26.05 14.89 14.29
N THR A 155 26.84 13.90 14.73
CA THR A 155 28.31 13.92 14.52
C THR A 155 28.74 13.26 13.22
N ASP A 156 28.03 12.22 12.79
CA ASP A 156 28.23 11.56 11.49
C ASP A 156 26.89 11.24 10.80
N PRO A 157 26.24 12.25 10.21
CA PRO A 157 24.92 12.09 9.60
C PRO A 157 24.93 11.16 8.38
N THR A 158 26.08 10.70 7.90
CA THR A 158 26.19 9.76 6.78
C THR A 158 25.92 8.33 7.19
N MET A 159 25.99 8.00 8.47
CA MET A 159 25.67 6.68 9.00
C MET A 159 24.17 6.51 9.18
N ASN A 160 23.59 5.51 8.52
CA ASN A 160 22.17 5.19 8.68
C ASN A 160 21.91 4.37 9.98
N VAL A 161 22.14 5.02 11.12
CA VAL A 161 22.01 4.39 12.46
C VAL A 161 20.59 3.94 12.76
N LEU A 162 19.58 4.65 12.23
CA LEU A 162 18.16 4.32 12.42
C LEU A 162 17.62 3.29 11.42
N LYS A 163 18.44 2.83 10.47
CA LYS A 163 18.06 1.88 9.42
C LYS A 163 16.86 2.36 8.58
N CYS A 164 16.80 3.66 8.33
CA CYS A 164 15.74 4.28 7.54
C CYS A 164 15.82 3.87 6.07
N LYS A 165 14.67 3.82 5.42
CA LYS A 165 14.61 3.70 3.97
C LYS A 165 15.00 5.03 3.32
N THR A 166 15.56 4.99 2.11
CA THR A 166 15.83 6.21 1.34
C THR A 166 14.56 7.04 1.18
N ASN A 167 14.69 8.36 1.35
CA ASN A 167 13.59 9.33 1.33
C ASN A 167 12.58 9.16 2.48
N GLU A 168 13.03 8.74 3.64
CA GLU A 168 12.21 8.61 4.85
C GLU A 168 12.43 9.77 5.82
N PHE A 169 11.33 10.29 6.35
CA PHE A 169 11.37 11.27 7.43
C PHE A 169 11.38 10.56 8.78
N CYS A 170 12.27 11.01 9.67
CA CYS A 170 12.49 10.39 10.96
C CYS A 170 12.08 11.37 12.07
N LYS A 171 10.98 11.06 12.77
CA LYS A 171 10.58 11.77 13.97
C LYS A 171 11.38 11.22 15.14
N ILE A 172 12.32 12.00 15.68
CA ILE A 172 13.23 11.60 16.75
C ILE A 172 12.63 11.93 18.09
N TYR A 173 12.47 10.92 18.93
CA TYR A 173 11.88 11.05 20.27
C TYR A 173 12.90 10.69 21.36
N GLU A 174 12.83 11.42 22.47
CA GLU A 174 13.43 11.05 23.75
C GLU A 174 12.29 10.87 24.77
N GLY A 175 12.03 9.62 25.16
CA GLY A 175 10.80 9.29 25.88
C GLY A 175 9.55 9.64 25.07
N SER A 176 8.70 10.52 25.60
CA SER A 176 7.48 11.01 24.92
C SER A 176 7.68 12.32 24.16
N GLU A 177 8.86 12.96 24.31
CA GLU A 177 9.13 14.28 23.72
C GLU A 177 9.72 14.16 22.32
N LEU A 178 9.12 14.85 21.33
CA LEU A 178 9.68 15.00 20.00
C LEU A 178 10.86 15.98 20.05
N LYS A 179 12.08 15.52 19.77
CA LYS A 179 13.29 16.34 19.77
C LYS A 179 13.58 16.95 18.42
N ASP A 180 13.42 16.17 17.34
CA ASP A 180 13.76 16.64 15.99
C ASP A 180 12.99 15.87 14.92
N ILE A 181 13.02 16.38 13.69
CA ILE A 181 12.56 15.69 12.50
C ILE A 181 13.67 15.77 11.45
N LEU A 182 14.28 14.63 11.16
CA LEU A 182 15.32 14.49 10.16
C LEU A 182 14.77 13.80 8.91
N PHE A 183 15.43 14.00 7.78
CA PHE A 183 15.15 13.34 6.51
C PHE A 183 16.38 12.54 6.08
N TRP A 184 16.20 11.23 5.88
CA TRP A 184 17.23 10.36 5.33
C TRP A 184 17.21 10.39 3.80
N THR A 185 18.24 10.95 3.20
CA THR A 185 18.33 11.09 1.73
C THR A 185 18.73 9.79 1.02
N GLY A 186 19.14 8.78 1.76
CA GLY A 186 19.84 7.57 1.28
C GLY A 186 21.35 7.66 1.44
N ASN A 187 21.89 8.87 1.69
CA ASN A 187 23.32 9.11 1.90
C ASN A 187 23.63 9.81 3.23
N GLU A 188 22.70 10.64 3.71
CA GLU A 188 22.88 11.41 4.93
C GLU A 188 21.53 11.79 5.55
N TYR A 189 21.51 11.99 6.87
CA TYR A 189 20.43 12.67 7.57
C TYR A 189 20.57 14.17 7.40
N ARG A 190 19.48 14.85 7.10
CA ARG A 190 19.40 16.30 7.06
C ARG A 190 18.14 16.81 7.78
N PRO A 191 18.16 18.04 8.32
CA PRO A 191 16.94 18.67 8.81
C PRO A 191 15.96 18.92 7.66
N LEU A 192 14.69 19.19 8.02
CA LEU A 192 13.67 19.57 7.05
C LEU A 192 14.10 20.84 6.28
N LYS A 193 13.85 20.82 4.97
CA LYS A 193 14.22 21.91 4.06
C LYS A 193 13.03 22.30 3.21
N TYR A 194 12.29 23.31 3.63
CA TYR A 194 11.18 23.88 2.87
C TYR A 194 11.07 25.37 3.08
N LYS A 195 10.27 26.01 2.24
CA LYS A 195 9.87 27.41 2.35
C LYS A 195 8.36 27.50 2.34
N ASP A 196 7.84 28.52 3.01
CA ASP A 196 6.43 28.85 2.90
C ASP A 196 6.07 29.18 1.45
N LEU A 197 4.89 28.76 1.02
CA LEU A 197 4.44 28.92 -0.33
C LEU A 197 3.68 30.25 -0.46
N LYS A 198 4.23 31.21 -1.20
CA LYS A 198 3.54 32.46 -1.52
C LYS A 198 2.63 32.23 -2.72
N SER A 199 1.33 32.21 -2.50
CA SER A 199 0.34 32.11 -3.56
C SER A 199 -0.11 33.51 -3.95
N ASN A 200 0.33 34.01 -5.09
CA ASN A 200 -0.14 35.30 -5.64
C ASN A 200 -1.63 35.22 -5.97
N TYR A 201 -2.11 34.06 -6.38
CA TYR A 201 -3.50 33.84 -6.72
C TYR A 201 -4.43 33.98 -5.50
N LEU A 202 -4.08 33.32 -4.37
CA LEU A 202 -4.84 33.40 -3.13
C LEU A 202 -4.52 34.66 -2.31
N ASN A 203 -3.57 35.46 -2.74
CA ASN A 203 -3.01 36.58 -2.00
C ASN A 203 -2.67 36.24 -0.54
N LYS A 204 -2.11 35.01 -0.35
CA LYS A 204 -1.78 34.46 0.97
C LYS A 204 -0.45 33.73 0.93
N THR A 205 0.21 33.71 2.09
CA THR A 205 1.30 32.78 2.35
C THR A 205 0.72 31.52 3.00
N ILE A 206 1.00 30.39 2.39
CA ILE A 206 0.56 29.08 2.88
C ILE A 206 1.71 28.48 3.69
N THR A 207 1.43 28.19 4.95
CA THR A 207 2.36 27.58 5.90
C THR A 207 1.86 26.21 6.33
N PRO A 208 2.72 25.25 6.67
CA PRO A 208 2.28 23.96 7.19
C PRO A 208 1.68 24.10 8.59
N LEU A 209 0.50 23.51 8.82
CA LEU A 209 -0.25 23.61 10.08
C LEU A 209 0.18 22.55 11.12
N ASN A 210 0.77 21.45 10.68
CA ASN A 210 1.20 20.35 11.54
C ASN A 210 2.50 19.71 11.03
N LEU A 211 3.02 18.71 11.77
CA LEU A 211 4.30 18.07 11.47
C LEU A 211 4.29 17.32 10.14
N GLU A 212 3.21 16.62 9.85
CA GLU A 212 3.06 15.88 8.59
C GLU A 212 3.02 16.83 7.39
N GLN A 213 2.37 17.98 7.54
CA GLN A 213 2.38 19.01 6.50
C GLN A 213 3.77 19.64 6.31
N LYS A 214 4.59 19.80 7.39
CA LYS A 214 6.00 20.23 7.25
C LYS A 214 6.80 19.26 6.40
N MET A 215 6.63 17.95 6.63
CA MET A 215 7.27 16.90 5.82
C MET A 215 6.74 16.91 4.39
N ALA A 216 5.44 17.13 4.19
CA ALA A 216 4.85 17.25 2.85
C ALA A 216 5.41 18.46 2.07
N PHE A 217 5.63 19.61 2.73
CA PHE A 217 6.28 20.76 2.10
C PHE A 217 7.71 20.44 1.64
N ASP A 218 8.50 19.78 2.49
CA ASP A 218 9.87 19.34 2.13
C ASP A 218 9.83 18.39 0.93
N LEU A 219 8.94 17.38 0.95
CA LEU A 219 8.80 16.43 -0.14
C LEU A 219 8.39 17.10 -1.45
N LEU A 220 7.34 17.94 -1.42
CA LEU A 220 6.79 18.58 -2.62
C LEU A 220 7.78 19.55 -3.26
N GLN A 221 8.63 20.19 -2.46
CA GLN A 221 9.64 21.13 -2.93
C GLN A 221 10.99 20.46 -3.30
N ASN A 222 11.14 19.15 -3.08
CA ASN A 222 12.36 18.43 -3.38
C ASN A 222 12.41 18.02 -4.87
N PRO A 223 13.26 18.63 -5.72
CA PRO A 223 13.31 18.30 -7.14
C PRO A 223 13.99 16.96 -7.45
N ASN A 224 14.68 16.37 -6.48
CA ASN A 224 15.37 15.09 -6.65
C ASN A 224 14.45 13.89 -6.51
N ILE A 225 13.22 14.10 -6.07
CA ILE A 225 12.20 13.05 -5.87
C ILE A 225 11.06 13.31 -6.86
N PRO A 226 11.12 12.78 -8.09
CA PRO A 226 10.10 13.05 -9.10
C PRO A 226 8.77 12.30 -8.89
N VAL A 227 8.76 11.21 -8.13
CA VAL A 227 7.52 10.48 -7.81
C VAL A 227 7.15 10.75 -6.36
N LYS A 228 6.06 11.51 -6.16
CA LYS A 228 5.61 11.98 -4.85
C LYS A 228 4.21 11.48 -4.52
N LEU A 229 4.03 11.00 -3.31
CA LEU A 229 2.74 10.55 -2.80
C LEU A 229 2.37 11.33 -1.54
N LEU A 230 1.20 11.97 -1.55
CA LEU A 230 0.52 12.38 -0.32
C LEU A 230 -0.68 11.45 -0.08
N SER A 231 -0.65 10.74 1.04
CA SER A 231 -1.75 9.87 1.45
C SER A 231 -2.34 10.33 2.80
N GLY A 232 -3.41 9.69 3.25
CA GLY A 232 -3.96 9.89 4.58
C GLY A 232 -5.40 10.41 4.59
N VAL A 233 -5.85 10.84 5.76
CA VAL A 233 -7.25 11.14 6.05
C VAL A 233 -7.90 12.19 5.16
N PRO A 234 -9.23 12.11 4.94
CA PRO A 234 -9.97 13.18 4.29
C PRO A 234 -9.81 14.50 5.06
N GLY A 235 -9.76 15.61 4.32
CA GLY A 235 -9.60 16.94 4.95
C GLY A 235 -8.19 17.25 5.47
N GLY A 236 -7.21 16.35 5.33
CA GLY A 236 -5.81 16.60 5.74
C GLY A 236 -5.06 17.61 4.85
N GLY A 237 -5.70 18.10 3.78
CA GLY A 237 -5.13 19.12 2.89
C GLY A 237 -4.34 18.57 1.70
N LYS A 238 -4.44 17.26 1.41
CA LYS A 238 -3.67 16.60 0.32
C LYS A 238 -3.77 17.33 -1.01
N ASP A 239 -5.00 17.49 -1.55
CA ASP A 239 -5.23 18.17 -2.84
C ASP A 239 -4.78 19.62 -2.80
N PHE A 240 -5.11 20.33 -1.74
CA PHE A 240 -4.78 21.73 -1.57
C PHE A 240 -3.26 21.98 -1.60
N LEU A 241 -2.53 21.27 -0.75
CA LEU A 241 -1.07 21.42 -0.67
C LEU A 241 -0.37 20.98 -1.96
N MET A 242 -0.76 19.83 -2.49
CA MET A 242 -0.15 19.27 -3.67
C MET A 242 -0.40 20.14 -4.90
N PHE A 243 -1.65 20.55 -5.10
CA PHE A 243 -2.00 21.39 -6.25
C PHE A 243 -1.32 22.75 -6.19
N LEU A 244 -1.32 23.43 -5.04
CA LEU A 244 -0.68 24.74 -4.91
C LEU A 244 0.84 24.69 -5.18
N HIS A 245 1.54 23.65 -4.73
CA HIS A 245 2.95 23.46 -5.04
C HIS A 245 3.18 23.17 -6.53
N ALA A 246 2.34 22.35 -7.15
CA ALA A 246 2.39 22.08 -8.58
C ALA A 246 2.14 23.36 -9.39
N TRP A 247 1.14 24.13 -9.00
CA TRP A 247 0.80 25.39 -9.62
C TRP A 247 1.91 26.43 -9.50
N ASP A 248 2.55 26.53 -8.33
CA ASP A 248 3.71 27.41 -8.13
C ASP A 248 4.87 27.06 -9.08
N LEU A 249 5.12 25.76 -9.32
CA LEU A 249 6.16 25.34 -10.26
C LEU A 249 5.81 25.74 -11.70
N VAL A 250 4.56 25.69 -12.11
CA VAL A 250 4.09 26.14 -13.43
C VAL A 250 4.19 27.67 -13.52
N GLN A 251 3.72 28.40 -12.53
CA GLN A 251 3.77 29.86 -12.51
C GLN A 251 5.19 30.42 -12.54
N ARG A 252 6.15 29.68 -11.99
CA ARG A 252 7.60 30.04 -12.05
C ARG A 252 8.29 29.53 -13.30
N GLY A 253 7.61 28.90 -14.24
CA GLY A 253 8.17 28.34 -15.44
C GLY A 253 9.16 27.18 -15.19
N LYS A 254 9.06 26.50 -14.04
CA LYS A 254 9.84 25.29 -13.72
C LYS A 254 9.23 24.03 -14.32
N LYS A 255 7.94 24.05 -14.56
CA LYS A 255 7.17 23.09 -15.32
C LYS A 255 6.30 23.84 -16.31
N GLU A 256 6.02 23.20 -17.44
CA GLU A 256 5.18 23.81 -18.48
C GLU A 256 3.70 23.73 -18.11
N LYS A 257 3.27 22.56 -17.59
CA LYS A 257 1.87 22.30 -17.31
C LYS A 257 1.61 21.22 -16.25
N ILE A 258 0.37 21.17 -15.79
CA ILE A 258 -0.19 20.11 -14.96
C ILE A 258 -1.11 19.26 -15.82
N ILE A 259 -0.84 17.96 -15.90
CA ILE A 259 -1.74 16.96 -16.49
C ILE A 259 -2.55 16.35 -15.35
N PHE A 260 -3.78 16.81 -15.21
CA PHE A 260 -4.68 16.33 -14.16
C PHE A 260 -5.32 14.99 -14.59
N ILE A 261 -5.06 13.95 -13.83
CA ILE A 261 -5.50 12.58 -14.12
C ILE A 261 -6.38 12.08 -12.98
N ARG A 262 -7.61 11.75 -13.29
CA ARG A 262 -8.55 11.13 -12.35
C ARG A 262 -9.22 9.94 -13.02
N ASN A 263 -9.29 8.82 -12.28
CA ASN A 263 -10.13 7.70 -12.69
C ASN A 263 -11.53 7.94 -12.15
N LEU A 264 -12.48 8.24 -13.03
CA LEU A 264 -13.87 8.50 -12.66
C LEU A 264 -14.55 7.16 -12.35
N VAL A 265 -14.58 6.80 -11.07
CA VAL A 265 -15.27 5.62 -10.55
C VAL A 265 -16.51 6.12 -9.78
N PRO A 266 -17.72 5.59 -10.04
CA PRO A 266 -18.88 5.88 -9.22
C PRO A 266 -18.64 5.47 -7.77
N PHE A 267 -19.15 6.25 -6.82
CA PHE A 267 -19.11 5.89 -5.40
C PHE A 267 -19.83 4.55 -5.17
N LYS A 268 -19.27 3.68 -4.31
CA LYS A 268 -19.66 2.29 -4.11
C LYS A 268 -21.16 2.08 -3.82
N ASP A 269 -21.76 3.02 -3.09
CA ASP A 269 -23.16 2.97 -2.66
C ASP A 269 -24.07 3.89 -3.51
N ALA A 270 -23.52 4.55 -4.53
CA ALA A 270 -24.35 5.30 -5.47
C ALA A 270 -25.11 4.31 -6.36
N PRO A 271 -26.44 4.53 -6.59
CA PRO A 271 -27.15 3.73 -7.59
C PRO A 271 -26.42 3.87 -8.91
N GLU A 272 -26.37 2.76 -9.69
CA GLU A 272 -25.79 2.80 -11.04
C GLU A 272 -26.50 3.93 -11.80
N ILE A 273 -25.88 5.08 -11.82
CA ILE A 273 -26.32 6.17 -12.68
C ILE A 273 -25.98 5.68 -14.07
N GLY A 274 -27.02 5.22 -14.78
CA GLY A 274 -26.93 4.85 -16.17
C GLY A 274 -26.13 5.90 -16.95
N PHE A 275 -25.70 5.63 -18.14
CA PHE A 275 -24.86 6.50 -18.97
C PHE A 275 -25.14 7.97 -18.71
N LEU A 276 -24.26 8.63 -17.95
CA LEU A 276 -24.30 10.08 -17.78
C LEU A 276 -24.36 10.71 -19.16
N GLN A 277 -25.47 11.38 -19.48
CA GLN A 277 -25.59 12.17 -20.69
C GLN A 277 -24.57 13.30 -20.62
N GLY A 278 -23.83 13.53 -21.66
CA GLY A 278 -22.81 14.56 -21.76
C GLY A 278 -21.60 14.12 -22.58
N SER A 279 -20.92 15.09 -23.15
CA SER A 279 -19.67 14.85 -23.88
C SER A 279 -18.58 14.31 -22.94
N LEU A 280 -17.60 13.63 -23.49
CA LEU A 280 -16.43 13.17 -22.71
C LEU A 280 -15.73 14.34 -21.98
N GLN A 281 -15.72 15.52 -22.62
CA GLN A 281 -15.14 16.75 -22.05
C GLN A 281 -15.90 17.23 -20.80
N GLU A 282 -17.23 17.17 -20.80
CA GLU A 282 -18.04 17.53 -19.61
C GLU A 282 -17.79 16.56 -18.45
N LYS A 283 -17.67 15.26 -18.74
CA LYS A 283 -17.34 14.24 -17.72
C LYS A 283 -15.95 14.43 -17.12
N ILE A 284 -14.99 14.83 -17.92
CA ILE A 284 -13.62 15.12 -17.46
C ILE A 284 -13.60 16.42 -16.65
N ALA A 285 -14.38 17.43 -17.05
CA ALA A 285 -14.50 18.70 -16.33
C ALA A 285 -15.00 18.51 -14.88
N TRP A 286 -15.91 17.58 -14.62
CA TRP A 286 -16.35 17.26 -13.25
C TRP A 286 -15.23 16.75 -12.34
N GLY A 287 -14.21 16.14 -12.91
CA GLY A 287 -13.01 15.73 -12.17
C GLY A 287 -12.19 16.89 -11.63
N LEU A 288 -12.31 18.08 -12.23
CA LEU A 288 -11.54 19.28 -11.88
C LEU A 288 -12.13 20.07 -10.68
N GLY A 289 -13.23 19.65 -10.09
CA GLY A 289 -13.85 20.33 -8.95
C GLY A 289 -12.90 20.69 -7.80
N PRO A 290 -11.97 19.82 -7.39
CA PRO A 290 -10.96 20.20 -6.39
C PRO A 290 -10.06 21.36 -6.81
N ILE A 291 -9.69 21.45 -8.08
CA ILE A 291 -8.87 22.53 -8.64
C ILE A 291 -9.70 23.81 -8.77
N GLU A 292 -10.91 23.69 -9.28
CA GLU A 292 -11.87 24.81 -9.38
C GLU A 292 -12.14 25.43 -8.01
N SER A 293 -12.28 24.63 -6.97
CA SER A 293 -12.44 25.14 -5.60
C SER A 293 -11.25 25.98 -5.10
N ILE A 294 -10.06 25.79 -5.69
CA ILE A 294 -8.84 26.54 -5.35
C ILE A 294 -8.65 27.75 -6.27
N LEU A 295 -8.80 27.58 -7.58
CA LEU A 295 -8.58 28.63 -8.58
C LEU A 295 -9.84 29.46 -8.90
N GLY A 296 -11.03 29.00 -8.49
CA GLY A 296 -12.29 29.52 -9.01
C GLY A 296 -12.53 29.14 -10.47
N GLU A 297 -13.74 29.29 -10.94
CA GLU A 297 -14.15 28.94 -12.30
C GLU A 297 -13.36 29.72 -13.36
N GLU A 298 -13.23 31.03 -13.22
CA GLU A 298 -12.52 31.90 -14.14
C GLU A 298 -11.02 31.58 -14.18
N GLY A 299 -10.38 31.38 -13.01
CA GLY A 299 -8.96 31.04 -12.92
C GLY A 299 -8.64 29.70 -13.56
N LEU A 300 -9.48 28.68 -13.35
CA LEU A 300 -9.35 27.38 -13.99
C LEU A 300 -9.52 27.50 -15.52
N TYR A 301 -10.53 28.21 -15.97
CA TYR A 301 -10.76 28.45 -17.41
C TYR A 301 -9.54 29.10 -18.08
N MET A 302 -9.01 30.16 -17.47
CA MET A 302 -7.82 30.86 -18.01
C MET A 302 -6.59 29.95 -18.05
N ALA A 303 -6.38 29.14 -17.00
CA ALA A 303 -5.26 28.18 -16.94
C ALA A 303 -5.37 27.08 -18.02
N GLN A 304 -6.59 26.63 -18.31
CA GLN A 304 -6.85 25.69 -19.41
C GLN A 304 -6.62 26.32 -20.78
N GLN A 305 -7.11 27.54 -21.01
CA GLN A 305 -6.88 28.25 -22.29
C GLN A 305 -5.40 28.54 -22.52
N ALA A 306 -4.65 28.81 -21.47
CA ALA A 306 -3.19 28.99 -21.53
C ALA A 306 -2.41 27.65 -21.69
N GLY A 307 -3.08 26.50 -21.70
CA GLY A 307 -2.45 25.19 -21.79
C GLY A 307 -1.68 24.77 -20.53
N GLN A 308 -1.88 25.48 -19.41
CA GLN A 308 -1.18 25.23 -18.16
C GLN A 308 -1.83 24.11 -17.33
N ILE A 309 -3.10 23.82 -17.57
CA ILE A 309 -3.82 22.69 -16.97
C ILE A 309 -4.56 21.93 -18.06
N GLU A 310 -4.29 20.65 -18.13
CA GLU A 310 -4.93 19.70 -19.05
C GLU A 310 -5.55 18.57 -18.23
N ALA A 311 -6.84 18.29 -18.40
CA ALA A 311 -7.50 17.19 -17.74
C ALA A 311 -7.58 15.96 -18.68
N VAL A 312 -7.13 14.81 -18.21
CA VAL A 312 -7.04 13.61 -19.01
C VAL A 312 -7.61 12.40 -18.25
N ASN A 313 -8.42 11.61 -18.91
CA ASN A 313 -8.88 10.34 -18.36
C ASN A 313 -7.82 9.25 -18.55
N LEU A 314 -7.60 8.43 -17.52
CA LEU A 314 -6.63 7.33 -17.52
C LEU A 314 -6.77 6.37 -18.71
N GLY A 315 -8.00 6.17 -19.22
CA GLY A 315 -8.26 5.30 -20.36
C GLY A 315 -7.65 5.77 -21.68
N PHE A 316 -7.32 7.06 -21.81
CA PHE A 316 -6.87 7.67 -23.06
C PHE A 316 -5.40 8.07 -23.08
N ILE A 317 -4.62 7.78 -22.04
CA ILE A 317 -3.20 8.15 -21.97
C ILE A 317 -2.24 7.23 -22.74
N ARG A 318 -2.76 6.16 -23.35
CA ARG A 318 -1.93 5.27 -24.17
C ARG A 318 -1.40 6.03 -25.40
N GLY A 319 -0.08 5.94 -25.63
CA GLY A 319 0.58 6.66 -26.71
C GLY A 319 0.96 8.11 -26.41
N CYS A 320 0.46 8.69 -25.31
CA CYS A 320 0.91 10.00 -24.84
C CYS A 320 2.27 9.89 -24.14
N SER A 321 3.03 10.98 -24.16
CA SER A 321 4.20 11.23 -23.33
C SER A 321 4.24 12.73 -23.04
N TRP A 322 4.56 13.10 -21.82
CA TRP A 322 4.61 14.49 -21.41
C TRP A 322 6.00 14.83 -20.87
N ASP A 323 6.63 15.83 -21.48
CA ASP A 323 7.86 16.43 -21.00
C ASP A 323 7.55 17.69 -20.21
N ASP A 324 8.44 18.09 -19.32
CA ASP A 324 8.36 19.30 -18.49
C ASP A 324 7.02 19.48 -17.75
N ALA A 325 6.32 18.38 -17.42
CA ALA A 325 4.98 18.37 -16.88
C ALA A 325 4.91 17.73 -15.49
N ILE A 326 3.85 18.07 -14.76
CA ILE A 326 3.45 17.37 -13.54
C ILE A 326 2.23 16.51 -13.87
N LEU A 327 2.39 15.20 -13.87
CA LEU A 327 1.29 14.24 -13.95
C LEU A 327 0.65 14.16 -12.56
N TYR A 328 -0.43 14.90 -12.37
CA TYR A 328 -1.14 15.01 -11.10
C TYR A 328 -2.28 13.99 -11.03
N VAL A 329 -2.12 12.98 -10.20
CA VAL A 329 -3.11 11.91 -10.01
C VAL A 329 -3.94 12.20 -8.77
N SER A 330 -5.23 12.45 -8.96
CA SER A 330 -6.20 12.58 -7.88
C SER A 330 -6.96 11.27 -7.66
N GLU A 331 -7.28 10.94 -6.41
CA GLU A 331 -7.93 9.69 -6.00
C GLU A 331 -7.16 8.44 -6.48
N GLY A 332 -5.87 8.42 -6.20
CA GLY A 332 -4.94 7.39 -6.67
C GLY A 332 -5.28 5.97 -6.22
N GLN A 333 -6.03 5.78 -5.12
CA GLN A 333 -6.53 4.49 -4.66
C GLN A 333 -7.45 3.81 -5.69
N ASN A 334 -8.06 4.58 -6.57
CA ASN A 334 -8.93 4.08 -7.64
C ASN A 334 -8.18 3.73 -8.93
N ILE A 335 -6.87 3.48 -8.85
CA ILE A 335 -6.02 3.07 -9.97
C ILE A 335 -5.43 1.69 -9.70
N THR A 336 -5.49 0.81 -10.68
CA THR A 336 -4.88 -0.53 -10.61
C THR A 336 -3.37 -0.49 -10.78
N GLY A 337 -2.66 -1.55 -10.37
CA GLY A 337 -1.20 -1.67 -10.60
C GLY A 337 -0.80 -1.54 -12.09
N GLY A 338 -1.62 -2.03 -13.01
CA GLY A 338 -1.44 -1.83 -14.46
C GLY A 338 -1.58 -0.36 -14.87
N GLY A 339 -2.51 0.38 -14.25
CA GLY A 339 -2.68 1.82 -14.45
C GLY A 339 -1.45 2.60 -13.98
N TYR A 340 -0.87 2.27 -12.83
CA TYR A 340 0.37 2.91 -12.37
C TYR A 340 1.58 2.62 -13.27
N LYS A 341 1.73 1.39 -13.75
CA LYS A 341 2.77 1.08 -14.76
C LYS A 341 2.62 1.95 -16.01
N LEU A 342 1.38 2.13 -16.45
CA LEU A 342 1.09 3.00 -17.59
C LEU A 342 1.45 4.45 -17.27
N LEU A 343 1.05 5.01 -16.13
CA LEU A 343 1.34 6.39 -15.71
C LEU A 343 2.84 6.66 -15.62
N VAL A 344 3.59 5.82 -14.93
CA VAL A 344 5.05 5.95 -14.80
C VAL A 344 5.72 5.97 -16.19
N SER A 345 5.24 5.13 -17.12
CA SER A 345 5.79 5.07 -18.49
C SER A 345 5.43 6.28 -19.35
N ARG A 346 4.57 7.18 -18.90
CA ARG A 346 4.17 8.42 -19.60
C ARG A 346 4.95 9.65 -19.12
N CYS A 347 5.67 9.55 -17.99
CA CYS A 347 6.54 10.60 -17.52
C CYS A 347 7.73 10.74 -18.49
N GLY A 348 7.73 11.81 -19.26
CA GLY A 348 8.81 12.16 -20.17
C GLY A 348 9.95 12.91 -19.46
N LYS A 349 10.80 13.56 -20.24
CA LYS A 349 11.94 14.29 -19.73
C LYS A 349 11.50 15.42 -18.80
N ASN A 350 12.18 15.56 -17.65
CA ASN A 350 11.90 16.59 -16.63
C ASN A 350 10.45 16.61 -16.13
N SER A 351 9.71 15.48 -16.24
CA SER A 351 8.36 15.37 -15.71
C SER A 351 8.34 14.65 -14.37
N GLU A 352 7.31 14.92 -13.60
CA GLU A 352 7.11 14.37 -12.26
C GLU A 352 5.74 13.70 -12.17
N LEU A 353 5.62 12.63 -11.36
CA LEU A 353 4.36 11.97 -11.05
C LEU A 353 3.99 12.27 -9.61
N TRP A 354 2.93 13.04 -9.42
CA TRP A 354 2.42 13.42 -8.11
C TRP A 354 1.09 12.74 -7.86
N ILE A 355 0.99 12.02 -6.77
CA ILE A 355 -0.15 11.16 -6.47
C ILE A 355 -0.78 11.61 -5.16
N ASN A 356 -2.07 11.85 -5.19
CA ASN A 356 -2.91 12.07 -4.03
C ASN A 356 -3.86 10.86 -3.90
N GLY A 357 -3.96 10.27 -2.71
CA GLY A 357 -4.85 9.14 -2.50
C GLY A 357 -4.99 8.75 -1.02
N ASP A 358 -6.03 7.96 -0.76
CA ASP A 358 -6.24 7.33 0.53
C ASP A 358 -6.37 5.83 0.35
N THR A 359 -5.46 5.06 0.94
CA THR A 359 -5.44 3.60 0.79
C THR A 359 -6.62 2.90 1.45
N TYR A 360 -7.32 3.58 2.36
CA TYR A 360 -8.47 3.05 3.09
C TYR A 360 -9.82 3.36 2.44
N GLN A 361 -9.86 4.26 1.43
CA GLN A 361 -11.07 4.70 0.76
C GLN A 361 -11.05 4.30 -0.71
N THR A 362 -11.44 3.07 -1.01
CA THR A 362 -11.59 2.64 -2.42
C THR A 362 -13.07 2.68 -2.82
N ASP A 363 -13.36 3.24 -3.99
CA ASP A 363 -14.73 3.40 -4.51
C ASP A 363 -15.26 2.15 -5.24
N GLY A 364 -14.51 1.05 -5.24
CA GLY A 364 -14.97 -0.17 -5.91
C GLY A 364 -14.23 -1.44 -5.49
N LYS A 365 -14.96 -2.56 -5.41
CA LYS A 365 -14.43 -3.89 -5.05
C LYS A 365 -13.17 -4.31 -5.84
N LYS A 366 -13.06 -3.86 -7.10
CA LYS A 366 -11.89 -4.11 -7.94
C LYS A 366 -10.60 -3.48 -7.40
N PHE A 367 -10.72 -2.38 -6.67
CA PHE A 367 -9.59 -1.66 -6.11
C PHE A 367 -9.29 -2.10 -4.67
N GLU A 368 -10.26 -2.71 -3.97
CA GLU A 368 -10.04 -3.36 -2.67
C GLU A 368 -9.11 -4.58 -2.82
N SER A 369 -9.36 -5.42 -3.82
CA SER A 369 -8.58 -6.64 -4.06
C SER A 369 -7.29 -6.41 -4.87
N ASN A 370 -7.18 -5.31 -5.61
CA ASN A 370 -6.04 -4.96 -6.45
C ASN A 370 -5.68 -3.49 -6.28
N ASN A 371 -5.35 -3.11 -5.06
CA ASN A 371 -4.96 -1.74 -4.74
C ASN A 371 -3.63 -1.40 -5.42
N GLY A 372 -3.72 -0.67 -6.54
CA GLY A 372 -2.54 -0.29 -7.30
C GLY A 372 -1.63 0.67 -6.53
N LEU A 373 -2.21 1.49 -5.65
CA LEU A 373 -1.46 2.42 -4.80
C LEU A 373 -0.60 1.67 -3.78
N GLU A 374 -1.15 0.66 -3.12
CA GLU A 374 -0.38 -0.21 -2.21
C GLU A 374 0.76 -0.92 -2.94
N ARG A 375 0.49 -1.46 -4.13
CA ARG A 375 1.53 -2.09 -4.95
C ARG A 375 2.62 -1.12 -5.36
N LEU A 376 2.25 0.11 -5.72
CA LEU A 376 3.21 1.17 -6.04
C LEU A 376 4.12 1.46 -4.84
N VAL A 377 3.52 1.70 -3.66
CA VAL A 377 4.27 2.01 -2.44
C VAL A 377 5.17 0.85 -2.05
N ASN A 378 4.66 -0.39 -2.00
CA ASN A 378 5.45 -1.57 -1.65
C ASN A 378 6.62 -1.81 -2.62
N SER A 379 6.43 -1.49 -3.91
CA SER A 379 7.49 -1.66 -4.92
C SER A 379 8.53 -0.54 -4.89
N LEU A 380 8.16 0.68 -4.49
CA LEU A 380 9.01 1.84 -4.59
C LEU A 380 9.53 2.36 -3.24
N ALA A 381 9.06 1.83 -2.10
CA ALA A 381 9.53 2.22 -0.77
C ALA A 381 11.05 2.04 -0.65
N GLY A 382 11.77 3.15 -0.41
CA GLY A 382 13.23 3.18 -0.37
C GLY A 382 13.91 3.40 -1.73
N ASN A 383 13.15 3.54 -2.83
CA ASN A 383 13.71 3.96 -4.11
C ASN A 383 14.07 5.46 -4.08
N LYS A 384 15.23 5.83 -4.58
CA LYS A 384 15.72 7.23 -4.57
C LYS A 384 14.81 8.22 -5.33
N LEU A 385 13.99 7.74 -6.28
CA LEU A 385 13.09 8.56 -7.08
C LEU A 385 11.68 8.67 -6.48
N PHE A 386 11.39 8.00 -5.35
CA PHE A 386 10.09 7.95 -4.74
C PHE A 386 10.11 8.47 -3.31
N GLY A 387 9.13 9.30 -2.96
CA GLY A 387 8.89 9.76 -1.59
C GLY A 387 7.40 9.79 -1.28
N SER A 388 7.08 9.56 -0.02
CA SER A 388 5.70 9.55 0.48
C SER A 388 5.58 10.33 1.77
N VAL A 389 4.42 10.94 2.02
CA VAL A 389 4.02 11.46 3.33
C VAL A 389 2.55 11.13 3.56
N LYS A 390 2.26 10.46 4.69
CA LYS A 390 0.89 10.22 5.16
C LYS A 390 0.48 11.32 6.12
N LEU A 391 -0.60 12.03 5.81
CA LEU A 391 -1.23 13.03 6.66
C LEU A 391 -2.22 12.35 7.60
N LEU A 392 -2.07 12.57 8.91
CA LEU A 392 -2.88 11.89 9.93
C LEU A 392 -4.02 12.75 10.47
N LYS A 393 -3.93 14.08 10.32
CA LYS A 393 -4.86 15.01 10.94
C LYS A 393 -5.71 15.72 9.90
N THR A 394 -7.01 15.80 10.18
CA THR A 394 -7.95 16.64 9.42
C THR A 394 -7.78 18.11 9.86
N GLU A 395 -7.55 19.01 8.91
CA GLU A 395 -7.38 20.45 9.15
C GLU A 395 -8.52 21.28 8.51
N ARG A 396 -9.61 20.62 8.07
CA ARG A 396 -10.68 21.26 7.32
C ARG A 396 -11.70 21.93 8.23
N SER A 397 -12.26 21.21 9.21
CA SER A 397 -13.22 21.69 10.20
C SER A 397 -13.47 20.63 11.27
N GLU A 398 -13.98 21.05 12.43
CA GLU A 398 -14.43 20.14 13.50
C GLU A 398 -15.50 19.14 13.00
N VAL A 399 -16.38 19.57 12.09
CA VAL A 399 -17.37 18.67 11.48
C VAL A 399 -16.72 17.59 10.62
N ALA A 400 -15.64 17.92 9.91
CA ALA A 400 -14.92 16.93 9.10
C ALA A 400 -14.16 15.91 9.97
N GLU A 401 -13.79 16.24 11.21
CA GLU A 401 -13.19 15.32 12.17
C GLU A 401 -14.15 14.19 12.56
N LEU A 402 -15.47 14.45 12.56
CA LEU A 402 -16.49 13.43 12.86
C LEU A 402 -16.47 12.25 11.88
N ALA A 403 -15.97 12.45 10.66
CA ALA A 403 -15.84 11.37 9.68
C ALA A 403 -14.89 10.24 10.13
N SER A 404 -14.01 10.50 11.09
CA SER A 404 -13.12 9.48 11.68
C SER A 404 -13.81 8.63 12.75
N ILE A 405 -15.03 8.99 13.17
CA ILE A 405 -15.79 8.32 14.24
C ILE A 405 -16.91 7.46 13.64
N ILE A 406 -17.32 7.74 12.41
CA ILE A 406 -18.35 7.04 11.64
C ILE A 406 -17.72 5.86 10.89
#